data_01a1bf629197e9d47325de275bdfc117
#
_entry.id   01a1bf629197e9d47325de275bdfc117
#
_cell.length_a   1.000
_cell.length_b   1.000
_cell.length_c   1.000
_cell.angle_alpha   90.00
_cell.angle_beta   90.00
_cell.angle_gamma   90.00
#
_symmetry.space_group_name_H-M   'P 1'
#
loop_
_entity.id
_entity.type
_entity.pdbx_description
1 polymer ?
#
loop_
_entity_poly.entity_id
_entity_poly.type
_entity_poly.pdbx_seq_one_letter_code
_entity_poly.pdbx_strand_id
1 'polypeptide(L)'
;MKLSNYSLSEIMEFPLPPVYIQKKLPYRPTKSDVRHVYNEINYHIFDHKLRIPKLILASHCKKYWGMCIADSMVNYTGSYCTIKLMDKWFCPQWMVITVAHEMCHQYQWDIEGPKRVKKGKDFIMSHGPSFFKFRDKLEKHSISLKTSHSQRRWFKHQDLFKC
;
A
#
# COMPACT_ATOMS: atom_id res chain seq x y z
N MET A 1 -5.80 5.03 18.39
CA MET A 1 -6.80 4.21 17.64
C MET A 1 -6.08 2.99 17.12
N LYS A 2 -6.62 1.80 17.32
CA LYS A 2 -6.06 0.54 16.78
C LYS A 2 -6.87 0.14 15.56
N LEU A 3 -6.24 0.02 14.40
CA LEU A 3 -6.95 -0.35 13.17
C LEU A 3 -7.46 -1.80 13.17
N SER A 4 -6.88 -2.67 14.00
CA SER A 4 -7.31 -4.07 14.13
C SER A 4 -8.77 -4.28 14.54
N ASN A 5 -9.46 -3.22 14.98
CA ASN A 5 -10.86 -3.27 15.36
C ASN A 5 -11.81 -2.92 14.20
N TYR A 6 -11.28 -2.64 13.01
CA TYR A 6 -12.05 -2.13 11.88
C TYR A 6 -11.70 -2.93 10.61
N SER A 7 -12.71 -3.19 9.79
CA SER A 7 -12.53 -3.75 8.45
C SER A 7 -11.87 -2.73 7.51
N LEU A 8 -11.38 -3.20 6.37
CA LEU A 8 -10.79 -2.36 5.34
C LEU A 8 -11.75 -1.25 4.89
N SER A 9 -13.03 -1.58 4.66
CA SER A 9 -14.04 -0.62 4.24
C SER A 9 -14.31 0.45 5.31
N GLU A 10 -14.43 0.06 6.58
CA GLU A 10 -14.61 1.01 7.67
C GLU A 10 -13.43 1.98 7.79
N ILE A 11 -12.20 1.48 7.63
CA ILE A 11 -11.01 2.34 7.67
C ILE A 11 -11.04 3.37 6.54
N MET A 12 -11.45 2.97 5.33
CA MET A 12 -11.55 3.88 4.20
C MET A 12 -12.66 4.92 4.35
N GLU A 13 -13.67 4.65 5.14
CA GLU A 13 -14.79 5.55 5.45
C GLU A 13 -14.54 6.49 6.63
N PHE A 14 -13.43 6.38 7.35
CA PHE A 14 -13.14 7.29 8.45
C PHE A 14 -13.21 8.76 8.01
N PRO A 15 -13.75 9.64 8.85
CA PRO A 15 -13.75 11.06 8.55
C PRO A 15 -12.31 11.57 8.45
N LEU A 16 -12.02 12.28 7.36
CA LEU A 16 -10.69 12.88 7.17
C LEU A 16 -10.55 14.09 8.10
N PRO A 17 -9.44 14.19 8.83
CA PRO A 17 -9.15 15.40 9.59
C PRO A 17 -9.03 16.61 8.66
N PRO A 18 -9.28 17.85 9.17
CA PRO A 18 -9.02 19.05 8.39
C PRO A 18 -7.61 19.08 7.78
N VAL A 19 -7.45 19.67 6.60
CA VAL A 19 -6.17 19.67 5.85
C VAL A 19 -5.00 20.19 6.71
N TYR A 20 -5.21 21.23 7.51
CA TYR A 20 -4.14 21.77 8.37
C TYR A 20 -3.69 20.80 9.46
N ILE A 21 -4.58 19.90 9.92
CA ILE A 21 -4.25 18.81 10.85
C ILE A 21 -3.48 17.72 10.07
N GLN A 22 -3.98 17.30 8.90
CA GLN A 22 -3.33 16.28 8.09
C GLN A 22 -1.89 16.64 7.76
N LYS A 23 -1.61 17.90 7.42
CA LYS A 23 -0.24 18.38 7.13
C LYS A 23 0.75 18.21 8.30
N LYS A 24 0.27 18.04 9.52
CA LYS A 24 1.09 17.75 10.70
C LYS A 24 1.44 16.26 10.83
N LEU A 25 0.96 15.40 9.93
CA LEU A 25 1.15 13.95 9.96
C LEU A 25 0.70 13.34 11.31
N PRO A 26 -0.59 13.49 11.67
CA PRO A 26 -1.07 13.14 13.02
C PRO A 26 -1.17 11.64 13.24
N TYR A 27 -1.30 10.85 12.17
CA TYR A 27 -1.47 9.41 12.28
C TYR A 27 -0.12 8.69 12.35
N ARG A 28 0.04 7.86 13.39
CA ARG A 28 1.23 7.04 13.62
C ARG A 28 0.81 5.58 13.78
N PRO A 29 0.94 4.76 12.73
CA PRO A 29 0.60 3.36 12.80
C PRO A 29 1.60 2.58 13.65
N THR A 30 1.12 1.56 14.32
CA THR A 30 1.94 0.50 14.88
C THR A 30 2.25 -0.55 13.81
N LYS A 31 3.22 -1.42 14.06
CA LYS A 31 3.45 -2.59 13.19
C LYS A 31 2.22 -3.50 13.12
N SER A 32 1.45 -3.58 14.21
CA SER A 32 0.20 -4.35 14.25
C SER A 32 -0.86 -3.76 13.33
N ASP A 33 -1.00 -2.42 13.30
CA ASP A 33 -1.93 -1.74 12.39
C ASP A 33 -1.58 -2.02 10.92
N VAL A 34 -0.29 -1.89 10.58
CA VAL A 34 0.18 -2.18 9.20
C VAL A 34 -0.06 -3.64 8.83
N ARG A 35 0.22 -4.57 9.75
CA ARG A 35 -0.03 -6.00 9.51
C ARG A 35 -1.50 -6.31 9.33
N HIS A 36 -2.36 -5.69 10.12
CA HIS A 36 -3.81 -5.83 9.99
C HIS A 36 -4.28 -5.35 8.60
N VAL A 37 -3.93 -4.13 8.22
CA VAL A 37 -4.24 -3.57 6.90
C VAL A 37 -3.71 -4.46 5.76
N TYR A 38 -2.48 -4.94 5.88
CA TYR A 38 -1.91 -5.88 4.91
C TYR A 38 -2.75 -7.15 4.78
N ASN A 39 -3.17 -7.75 5.90
CA ASN A 39 -3.98 -8.97 5.90
C ASN A 39 -5.36 -8.75 5.29
N GLU A 40 -6.01 -7.63 5.60
CA GLU A 40 -7.31 -7.25 5.02
C GLU A 40 -7.20 -7.09 3.49
N ILE A 41 -6.19 -6.36 3.01
CA ILE A 41 -5.94 -6.19 1.58
C ILE A 41 -5.61 -7.54 0.92
N ASN A 42 -4.79 -8.37 1.56
CA ASN A 42 -4.44 -9.69 1.03
C ASN A 42 -5.68 -10.58 0.90
N TYR A 43 -6.57 -10.53 1.88
CA TYR A 43 -7.83 -11.28 1.86
C TYR A 43 -8.76 -10.82 0.73
N HIS A 44 -9.09 -9.53 0.70
CA HIS A 44 -10.10 -9.01 -0.21
C HIS A 44 -9.62 -8.85 -1.66
N ILE A 45 -8.33 -8.57 -1.87
CA ILE A 45 -7.78 -8.21 -3.17
C ILE A 45 -6.96 -9.33 -3.80
N PHE A 46 -6.11 -9.98 -3.02
CA PHE A 46 -5.14 -10.96 -3.51
C PHE A 46 -5.51 -12.42 -3.21
N ASP A 47 -6.72 -12.68 -2.68
CA ASP A 47 -7.23 -14.02 -2.38
C ASP A 47 -6.26 -14.84 -1.49
N HIS A 48 -5.65 -14.20 -0.49
CA HIS A 48 -4.60 -14.75 0.41
C HIS A 48 -3.33 -15.25 -0.29
N LYS A 49 -3.07 -14.86 -1.52
CA LYS A 49 -1.93 -15.39 -2.29
C LYS A 49 -0.58 -14.84 -1.86
N LEU A 50 -0.56 -13.66 -1.23
CA LEU A 50 0.69 -13.03 -0.81
C LEU A 50 1.17 -13.59 0.54
N ARG A 51 2.46 -13.88 0.63
CA ARG A 51 3.13 -14.17 1.88
C ARG A 51 3.51 -12.87 2.58
N ILE A 52 3.47 -12.85 3.91
CA ILE A 52 3.76 -11.63 4.66
C ILE A 52 5.21 -11.21 4.41
N PRO A 53 5.46 -10.02 3.84
CA PRO A 53 6.81 -9.52 3.60
C PRO A 53 7.44 -9.05 4.92
N LYS A 54 8.72 -8.72 4.88
CA LYS A 54 9.33 -7.97 5.97
C LYS A 54 8.73 -6.55 5.99
N LEU A 55 7.99 -6.21 7.07
CA LEU A 55 7.39 -4.90 7.25
C LEU A 55 8.27 -4.01 8.11
N ILE A 56 8.66 -2.85 7.57
CA ILE A 56 9.51 -1.87 8.25
C ILE A 56 8.80 -0.52 8.30
N LEU A 57 8.67 0.04 9.52
CA LEU A 57 8.30 1.45 9.73
C LEU A 57 9.58 2.26 9.94
N ALA A 58 9.75 3.34 9.17
CA ALA A 58 10.96 4.15 9.18
C ALA A 58 10.65 5.65 9.19
N SER A 59 11.36 6.39 10.04
CA SER A 59 11.19 7.84 10.20
C SER A 59 11.83 8.68 9.08
N HIS A 60 12.63 8.08 8.19
CA HIS A 60 13.51 8.80 7.27
C HIS A 60 13.35 8.46 5.78
N CYS A 61 12.16 8.11 5.33
CA CYS A 61 11.91 7.99 3.89
C CYS A 61 11.60 9.37 3.30
N LYS A 62 12.61 10.21 3.08
CA LYS A 62 12.43 11.59 2.61
C LYS A 62 11.79 11.72 1.22
N LYS A 63 11.77 10.65 0.42
CA LYS A 63 11.28 10.69 -0.98
C LYS A 63 10.03 9.85 -1.24
N TYR A 64 9.72 8.87 -0.40
CA TYR A 64 8.66 7.90 -0.65
C TYR A 64 7.84 7.66 0.61
N TRP A 65 6.54 7.49 0.46
CA TRP A 65 5.63 7.07 1.54
C TRP A 65 5.73 5.58 1.82
N GLY A 66 6.00 4.81 0.79
CA GLY A 66 6.23 3.38 0.83
C GLY A 66 7.22 2.97 -0.25
N MET A 67 7.79 1.78 -0.09
CA MET A 67 8.66 1.13 -1.06
C MET A 67 8.60 -0.37 -0.90
N CYS A 68 8.34 -1.08 -1.98
CA CYS A 68 8.53 -2.52 -2.05
C CYS A 68 9.94 -2.81 -2.60
N ILE A 69 10.74 -3.51 -1.83
CA ILE A 69 12.12 -3.87 -2.17
C ILE A 69 12.15 -5.38 -2.42
N ALA A 70 12.63 -5.78 -3.59
CA ALA A 70 12.86 -7.17 -3.90
C ALA A 70 14.19 -7.61 -3.26
N ASP A 71 14.12 -8.58 -2.37
CA ASP A 71 15.29 -9.15 -1.69
C ASP A 71 15.86 -10.32 -2.50
N SER A 72 17.15 -10.59 -2.35
CA SER A 72 17.81 -11.73 -3.01
C SER A 72 17.46 -13.07 -2.36
N MET A 73 16.98 -13.07 -1.13
CA MET A 73 16.64 -14.25 -0.37
C MET A 73 15.20 -14.20 0.16
N VAL A 74 14.55 -15.35 0.18
CA VAL A 74 13.24 -15.50 0.77
C VAL A 74 13.31 -15.33 2.30
N ASN A 75 12.30 -14.63 2.86
CA ASN A 75 12.16 -14.53 4.30
C ASN A 75 11.52 -15.82 4.89
N TYR A 76 11.37 -15.88 6.21
CA TYR A 76 10.80 -17.05 6.90
C TYR A 76 9.32 -17.32 6.55
N THR A 77 8.59 -16.37 5.97
CA THR A 77 7.19 -16.54 5.53
C THR A 77 7.08 -17.00 4.07
N GLY A 78 8.17 -16.99 3.31
CA GLY A 78 8.21 -17.34 1.89
C GLY A 78 8.08 -16.16 0.93
N SER A 79 8.14 -14.91 1.41
CA SER A 79 8.21 -13.71 0.55
C SER A 79 9.65 -13.31 0.25
N TYR A 80 9.89 -12.85 -0.97
CA TYR A 80 11.14 -12.20 -1.39
C TYR A 80 11.11 -10.68 -1.24
N CYS A 81 10.09 -10.12 -0.56
CA CYS A 81 9.91 -8.68 -0.49
C CYS A 81 10.06 -8.13 0.92
N THR A 82 10.58 -6.91 0.96
CA THR A 82 10.50 -6.00 2.11
C THR A 82 9.63 -4.83 1.73
N ILE A 83 8.57 -4.56 2.51
CA ILE A 83 7.77 -3.34 2.37
C ILE A 83 8.18 -2.37 3.48
N LYS A 84 8.77 -1.26 3.06
CA LYS A 84 9.19 -0.17 3.93
C LYS A 84 8.21 0.98 3.84
N LEU A 85 7.70 1.44 4.97
CA LEU A 85 6.67 2.47 5.07
C LEU A 85 7.13 3.59 6.00
N MET A 86 6.59 4.79 5.81
CA MET A 86 6.76 5.88 6.76
C MET A 86 6.10 5.54 8.09
N ASP A 87 6.63 6.11 9.19
CA ASP A 87 6.07 5.99 10.53
C ASP A 87 5.02 7.07 10.86
N LYS A 88 4.78 8.02 9.95
CA LYS A 88 3.86 9.16 10.11
C LYS A 88 3.09 9.42 8.83
N TRP A 89 1.78 9.66 8.95
CA TRP A 89 0.86 9.76 7.84
C TRP A 89 -0.14 10.90 8.03
N PHE A 90 -0.73 11.37 6.93
CA PHE A 90 -1.84 12.34 6.93
C PHE A 90 -3.07 11.77 7.63
N CYS A 91 -3.40 10.53 7.33
CA CYS A 91 -4.55 9.79 7.83
C CYS A 91 -4.34 8.28 7.58
N PRO A 92 -5.14 7.41 8.19
CA PRO A 92 -5.10 5.97 7.95
C PRO A 92 -5.32 5.60 6.48
N GLN A 93 -6.26 6.25 5.80
CA GLN A 93 -6.59 5.97 4.38
C GLN A 93 -5.37 6.13 3.46
N TRP A 94 -4.57 7.19 3.68
CA TRP A 94 -3.36 7.39 2.89
C TRP A 94 -2.34 6.25 3.08
N MET A 95 -2.23 5.72 4.29
CA MET A 95 -1.42 4.55 4.57
C MET A 95 -1.97 3.32 3.86
N VAL A 96 -3.29 3.05 3.93
CA VAL A 96 -3.94 1.92 3.24
C VAL A 96 -3.66 1.95 1.74
N ILE A 97 -3.86 3.11 1.10
CA ILE A 97 -3.60 3.30 -0.34
C ILE A 97 -2.14 2.98 -0.67
N THR A 98 -1.21 3.41 0.18
CA THR A 98 0.23 3.15 -0.03
C THR A 98 0.55 1.67 0.17
N VAL A 99 0.03 1.04 1.23
CA VAL A 99 0.22 -0.41 1.45
C VAL A 99 -0.29 -1.21 0.25
N ALA A 100 -1.48 -0.90 -0.26
CA ALA A 100 -2.05 -1.56 -1.43
C ALA A 100 -1.17 -1.39 -2.68
N HIS A 101 -0.61 -0.20 -2.89
CA HIS A 101 0.33 0.07 -3.98
C HIS A 101 1.57 -0.83 -3.90
N GLU A 102 2.21 -0.90 -2.73
CA GLU A 102 3.40 -1.72 -2.53
C GLU A 102 3.09 -3.23 -2.61
N MET A 103 1.89 -3.66 -2.23
CA MET A 103 1.44 -5.04 -2.38
C MET A 103 1.24 -5.44 -3.84
N CYS A 104 0.85 -4.51 -4.73
CA CYS A 104 0.83 -4.78 -6.17
C CYS A 104 2.23 -5.07 -6.72
N HIS A 105 3.26 -4.34 -6.26
CA HIS A 105 4.66 -4.64 -6.59
C HIS A 105 5.11 -5.97 -6.00
N GLN A 106 4.72 -6.27 -4.76
CA GLN A 106 5.01 -7.58 -4.17
C GLN A 106 4.39 -8.71 -5.01
N TYR A 107 3.16 -8.56 -5.48
CA TYR A 107 2.52 -9.56 -6.32
C TYR A 107 3.30 -9.79 -7.63
N GLN A 108 3.75 -8.72 -8.27
CA GLN A 108 4.59 -8.82 -9.46
C GLN A 108 5.84 -9.66 -9.19
N TRP A 109 6.47 -9.50 -8.03
CA TRP A 109 7.70 -10.21 -7.67
C TRP A 109 7.46 -11.62 -7.15
N ASP A 110 6.64 -11.77 -6.11
CA ASP A 110 6.47 -13.05 -5.41
C ASP A 110 5.65 -14.07 -6.22
N ILE A 111 4.67 -13.61 -7.00
CA ILE A 111 3.73 -14.49 -7.70
C ILE A 111 4.05 -14.58 -9.20
N GLU A 112 4.21 -13.46 -9.88
CA GLU A 112 4.50 -13.48 -11.32
C GLU A 112 5.99 -13.78 -11.61
N GLY A 113 6.86 -13.42 -10.68
CA GLY A 113 8.28 -13.79 -10.64
C GLY A 113 9.16 -13.08 -11.67
N PRO A 114 10.50 -13.16 -11.49
CA PRO A 114 11.47 -12.45 -12.32
C PRO A 114 11.52 -12.96 -13.77
N LYS A 115 10.98 -14.14 -14.07
CA LYS A 115 10.97 -14.72 -15.42
C LYS A 115 10.12 -13.95 -16.44
N ARG A 116 9.29 -13.02 -15.99
CA ARG A 116 8.45 -12.18 -16.85
C ARG A 116 9.03 -10.81 -17.17
N VAL A 117 10.31 -10.60 -16.94
CA VAL A 117 10.99 -9.37 -17.42
C VAL A 117 11.00 -9.38 -18.94
N LYS A 118 9.87 -9.03 -19.56
CA LYS A 118 9.83 -8.70 -20.97
C LYS A 118 10.35 -7.28 -21.14
N LYS A 119 11.21 -7.07 -22.12
CA LYS A 119 11.55 -5.73 -22.58
C LYS A 119 10.25 -5.02 -22.99
N GLY A 120 9.94 -3.87 -22.38
CA GLY A 120 8.74 -3.12 -22.68
C GLY A 120 8.08 -2.46 -21.46
N LYS A 121 6.79 -2.10 -21.60
CA LYS A 121 6.02 -1.37 -20.60
C LYS A 121 5.58 -2.18 -19.37
N ASP A 122 5.75 -3.49 -19.40
CA ASP A 122 5.31 -4.39 -18.33
C ASP A 122 6.48 -5.27 -17.87
N PHE A 123 7.27 -4.77 -16.98
CA PHE A 123 8.32 -5.49 -16.29
C PHE A 123 8.16 -5.37 -14.78
N ILE A 124 8.81 -6.27 -14.06
CA ILE A 124 8.73 -6.33 -12.60
C ILE A 124 9.05 -4.99 -11.96
N MET A 125 8.26 -4.63 -10.94
CA MET A 125 8.34 -3.37 -10.21
C MET A 125 8.02 -2.13 -11.06
N SER A 126 7.48 -2.31 -12.28
CA SER A 126 6.96 -1.22 -13.09
C SER A 126 5.47 -0.96 -12.78
N HIS A 127 4.97 0.18 -13.24
CA HIS A 127 3.55 0.52 -13.20
C HIS A 127 2.87 0.20 -14.54
N GLY A 128 3.15 -0.98 -15.09
CA GLY A 128 2.53 -1.50 -16.31
C GLY A 128 1.23 -2.28 -16.05
N PRO A 129 0.73 -3.04 -17.05
CA PRO A 129 -0.52 -3.80 -16.93
C PRO A 129 -0.56 -4.77 -15.76
N SER A 130 0.53 -5.44 -15.43
CA SER A 130 0.60 -6.36 -14.30
C SER A 130 0.39 -5.67 -12.96
N PHE A 131 0.91 -4.46 -12.80
CA PHE A 131 0.69 -3.63 -11.62
C PHE A 131 -0.78 -3.22 -11.48
N PHE A 132 -1.40 -2.77 -12.58
CA PHE A 132 -2.79 -2.31 -12.58
C PHE A 132 -3.85 -3.42 -12.64
N LYS A 133 -3.45 -4.66 -12.65
CA LYS A 133 -4.33 -5.84 -12.69
C LYS A 133 -5.40 -5.84 -11.60
N PHE A 134 -5.11 -5.26 -10.44
CA PHE A 134 -6.00 -5.24 -9.28
C PHE A 134 -6.77 -3.93 -9.11
N ARG A 135 -6.69 -2.99 -10.07
CA ARG A 135 -7.32 -1.67 -9.96
C ARG A 135 -8.81 -1.78 -9.64
N ASP A 136 -9.56 -2.53 -10.42
CA ASP A 136 -11.03 -2.65 -10.25
C ASP A 136 -11.41 -3.27 -8.90
N LYS A 137 -10.64 -4.25 -8.42
CA LYS A 137 -10.86 -4.84 -7.10
C LYS A 137 -10.59 -3.82 -5.99
N LEU A 138 -9.52 -3.05 -6.10
CA LEU A 138 -9.15 -2.02 -5.14
C LEU A 138 -10.17 -0.87 -5.10
N GLU A 139 -10.63 -0.42 -6.26
CA GLU A 139 -11.63 0.67 -6.37
C GLU A 139 -12.96 0.29 -5.70
N LYS A 140 -13.38 -0.99 -5.73
CA LYS A 140 -14.55 -1.48 -4.99
C LYS A 140 -14.43 -1.31 -3.47
N HIS A 141 -13.22 -1.16 -2.96
CA HIS A 141 -12.93 -0.87 -1.55
C HIS A 141 -12.48 0.59 -1.34
N SER A 142 -12.81 1.49 -2.27
CA SER A 142 -12.43 2.92 -2.22
C SER A 142 -10.91 3.14 -2.17
N ILE A 143 -10.11 2.19 -2.67
CA ILE A 143 -8.66 2.28 -2.73
C ILE A 143 -8.24 2.65 -4.16
N SER A 144 -7.81 3.89 -4.36
CA SER A 144 -7.32 4.36 -5.65
C SER A 144 -5.92 3.85 -5.95
N LEU A 145 -5.76 3.09 -7.04
CA LEU A 145 -4.44 2.62 -7.51
C LEU A 145 -3.91 3.53 -8.62
N LYS A 146 -2.81 4.22 -8.36
CA LYS A 146 -2.14 5.15 -9.30
C LYS A 146 -0.63 4.85 -9.34
N THR A 147 0.04 5.29 -10.41
CA THR A 147 1.51 5.19 -10.56
C THR A 147 2.25 5.95 -9.46
N SER A 148 1.69 7.06 -9.02
CA SER A 148 2.20 7.85 -7.91
C SER A 148 1.07 8.56 -7.19
N HIS A 149 1.21 8.71 -5.87
CA HIS A 149 0.30 9.44 -5.04
C HIS A 149 0.95 10.77 -4.65
N SER A 150 0.48 11.86 -5.28
CA SER A 150 0.97 13.20 -4.99
C SER A 150 0.24 13.80 -3.80
N GLN A 151 1.01 14.23 -2.80
CA GLN A 151 0.50 14.99 -1.65
C GLN A 151 -0.35 16.19 -2.08
N ARG A 152 0.09 16.93 -3.11
CA ARG A 152 -0.63 18.08 -3.64
C ARG A 152 -2.00 17.67 -4.20
N ARG A 153 -2.08 16.55 -4.92
CA ARG A 153 -3.36 16.03 -5.44
C ARG A 153 -4.27 15.57 -4.32
N TRP A 154 -3.74 14.90 -3.31
CA TRP A 154 -4.51 14.48 -2.15
C TRP A 154 -5.20 15.67 -1.49
N PHE A 155 -4.47 16.74 -1.15
CA PHE A 155 -5.06 17.90 -0.49
C PHE A 155 -6.02 18.72 -1.36
N LYS A 156 -5.85 18.69 -2.68
CA LYS A 156 -6.71 19.42 -3.63
C LYS A 156 -7.98 18.68 -3.99
N HIS A 157 -7.95 17.35 -3.97
CA HIS A 157 -9.01 16.50 -4.52
C HIS A 157 -9.38 15.36 -3.57
N GLN A 158 -9.46 15.66 -2.26
CA GLN A 158 -9.80 14.63 -1.26
C GLN A 158 -11.15 13.96 -1.56
N ASP A 159 -12.09 14.68 -2.14
CA ASP A 159 -13.40 14.16 -2.51
C ASP A 159 -13.33 13.08 -3.61
N LEU A 160 -12.29 13.10 -4.47
CA LEU A 160 -12.05 12.06 -5.47
C LEU A 160 -11.47 10.76 -4.89
N PHE A 161 -11.11 10.75 -3.62
CA PHE A 161 -10.66 9.56 -2.88
C PHE A 161 -11.76 9.02 -1.96
N LYS A 162 -12.92 9.66 -1.94
CA LYS A 162 -14.15 9.21 -1.30
C LYS A 162 -15.06 8.64 -2.37
N CYS A 163 -14.66 7.55 -2.99
CA CYS A 163 -15.58 6.81 -3.86
C CYS A 163 -16.43 5.86 -3.04
#